data_2484f39ed627cc9181f75f4569545e63
#
_entry.id   2484f39ed627cc9181f75f4569545e63
#
_cell.length_a   1.000
_cell.length_b   1.000
_cell.length_c   1.000
_cell.angle_alpha   90.00
_cell.angle_beta   90.00
_cell.angle_gamma   90.00
#
_symmetry.space_group_name_H-M   'P 1'
#
loop_
_entity.id
_entity.type
_entity.pdbx_description
1 polymer ?
#
loop_
_entity_poly.entity_id
_entity_poly.type
_entity_poly.pdbx_seq_one_letter_code
_entity_poly.pdbx_strand_id
1 'polypeptide(L)'
;MQKIFNFFPLTVYKSSLSLSDNEKNEMIEEVRLMEKKSKNLDYKSPNKAWTGDTQGFEYLHNNLKFKNLFTQINNCILEYLENLSINHKKLDLYFQRSWATISKNTEHIDSHSHDQSHLSIAFYLKKQKDDAKIMFFDSSKHNEFIPQLFGSRSLAKDNIFKKRDILNSSRVVFDTNEDDLLIFPSKTIHGTEQGKSNSERISISADIVFLAKDSSTLEHLVPPVENWKKFSN
;
A
#
# COMPACT_ATOMS: atom_id res chain seq x y z
N MET A 1 -19.51 24.73 -25.30
CA MET A 1 -19.03 24.47 -23.92
C MET A 1 -17.92 23.46 -24.00
N GLN A 2 -16.68 23.79 -23.55
CA GLN A 2 -15.53 22.86 -23.55
C GLN A 2 -15.67 21.86 -22.41
N LYS A 3 -15.36 20.58 -22.65
CA LYS A 3 -15.41 19.52 -21.63
C LYS A 3 -14.07 18.79 -21.62
N ILE A 4 -13.58 18.46 -20.42
CA ILE A 4 -12.39 17.61 -20.21
C ILE A 4 -12.89 16.25 -19.71
N PHE A 5 -12.37 15.18 -20.31
CA PHE A 5 -12.63 13.81 -19.90
C PHE A 5 -11.32 13.16 -19.45
N ASN A 6 -11.36 12.43 -18.36
CA ASN A 6 -10.24 11.63 -17.86
C ASN A 6 -10.52 10.16 -18.13
N PHE A 7 -9.59 9.48 -18.77
CA PHE A 7 -9.70 8.06 -19.07
C PHE A 7 -8.65 7.26 -18.29
N PHE A 8 -9.02 6.08 -17.85
CA PHE A 8 -8.13 5.14 -17.15
C PHE A 8 -7.53 5.70 -15.85
N PRO A 9 -8.34 6.31 -14.97
CA PRO A 9 -7.82 6.81 -13.71
C PRO A 9 -7.36 5.66 -12.81
N LEU A 10 -6.25 5.88 -12.10
CA LEU A 10 -5.91 5.04 -10.96
C LEU A 10 -6.97 5.23 -9.87
N THR A 11 -7.56 4.11 -9.42
CA THR A 11 -8.52 4.13 -8.32
C THR A 11 -7.85 3.71 -7.03
N VAL A 12 -7.83 4.61 -6.04
CA VAL A 12 -7.38 4.36 -4.67
C VAL A 12 -8.59 4.46 -3.75
N TYR A 13 -8.89 3.38 -3.04
CA TYR A 13 -9.94 3.37 -2.01
C TYR A 13 -9.36 3.91 -0.70
N LYS A 14 -10.12 4.71 0.01
CA LYS A 14 -9.78 5.18 1.36
C LYS A 14 -10.96 4.97 2.29
N SER A 15 -10.70 4.41 3.45
CA SER A 15 -11.66 4.27 4.56
C SER A 15 -10.97 4.57 5.88
N SER A 16 -11.73 4.83 6.94
CA SER A 16 -11.22 4.91 8.31
C SER A 16 -11.76 3.72 9.09
N LEU A 17 -10.87 2.97 9.74
CA LEU A 17 -11.23 1.80 10.52
C LEU A 17 -11.46 2.17 11.98
N SER A 18 -12.28 1.36 12.67
CA SER A 18 -12.59 1.56 14.08
C SER A 18 -11.93 0.49 14.94
N LEU A 19 -10.89 0.89 15.66
CA LEU A 19 -10.17 0.05 16.61
C LEU A 19 -10.17 0.72 17.98
N SER A 20 -10.32 -0.07 19.03
CA SER A 20 -10.19 0.45 20.39
C SER A 20 -8.73 0.80 20.71
N ASP A 21 -8.53 1.71 21.66
CA ASP A 21 -7.18 2.07 22.12
C ASP A 21 -6.41 0.85 22.66
N ASN A 22 -7.10 -0.10 23.29
CA ASN A 22 -6.49 -1.33 23.78
C ASN A 22 -5.96 -2.19 22.63
N GLU A 23 -6.76 -2.43 21.59
CA GLU A 23 -6.34 -3.19 20.40
C GLU A 23 -5.14 -2.52 19.70
N LYS A 24 -5.20 -1.19 19.55
CA LYS A 24 -4.09 -0.42 18.94
C LYS A 24 -2.80 -0.56 19.77
N ASN A 25 -2.89 -0.42 21.08
CA ASN A 25 -1.73 -0.57 21.98
C ASN A 25 -1.13 -1.98 21.94
N GLU A 26 -1.94 -3.03 21.94
CA GLU A 26 -1.47 -4.41 21.83
C GLU A 26 -0.74 -4.68 20.50
N MET A 27 -1.27 -4.14 19.39
CA MET A 27 -0.63 -4.24 18.08
C MET A 27 0.68 -3.45 18.03
N ILE A 28 0.72 -2.22 18.56
CA ILE A 28 1.92 -1.38 18.61
C ILE A 28 3.03 -2.07 19.42
N GLU A 29 2.71 -2.64 20.58
CA GLU A 29 3.68 -3.38 21.38
C GLU A 29 4.23 -4.59 20.64
N GLU A 30 3.36 -5.36 19.98
CA GLU A 30 3.77 -6.51 19.16
C GLU A 30 4.72 -6.11 18.04
N VAL A 31 4.41 -5.05 17.30
CA VAL A 31 5.25 -4.53 16.22
C VAL A 31 6.63 -4.09 16.74
N ARG A 32 6.68 -3.42 17.89
CA ARG A 32 7.94 -3.03 18.52
C ARG A 32 8.78 -4.22 18.99
N LEU A 33 8.12 -5.30 19.44
CA LEU A 33 8.81 -6.57 19.78
C LEU A 33 9.41 -7.22 18.53
N MET A 34 8.71 -7.17 17.38
CA MET A 34 9.24 -7.64 16.10
C MET A 34 10.46 -6.82 15.66
N GLU A 35 10.38 -5.49 15.72
CA GLU A 35 11.54 -4.62 15.42
C GLU A 35 12.75 -4.97 16.30
N LYS A 36 12.53 -5.21 17.60
CA LYS A 36 13.61 -5.62 18.53
C LYS A 36 14.23 -6.97 18.17
N LYS A 37 13.42 -7.94 17.77
CA LYS A 37 13.88 -9.29 17.39
C LYS A 37 14.67 -9.28 16.08
N SER A 38 14.36 -8.37 15.17
CA SER A 38 15.01 -8.22 13.87
C SER A 38 16.36 -7.48 13.91
N LYS A 39 16.88 -7.13 15.08
CA LYS A 39 18.07 -6.26 15.27
C LYS A 39 19.38 -6.77 14.68
N ASN A 40 19.48 -8.03 14.31
CA ASN A 40 20.70 -8.61 13.73
C ASN A 40 20.78 -8.42 12.21
N LEU A 41 19.97 -7.54 11.66
CA LEU A 41 19.97 -7.27 10.23
C LEU A 41 20.70 -5.98 9.97
N ASP A 42 21.92 -6.11 9.48
CA ASP A 42 22.80 -5.02 8.96
C ASP A 42 22.19 -4.29 7.73
N TYR A 43 20.88 -4.34 7.53
CA TYR A 43 20.20 -3.77 6.38
C TYR A 43 19.63 -2.37 6.59
N LYS A 44 19.88 -1.72 7.72
CA LYS A 44 19.52 -0.31 7.87
C LYS A 44 20.45 0.57 7.06
N SER A 45 20.12 0.75 5.79
CA SER A 45 20.62 1.92 5.08
C SER A 45 20.19 3.17 5.86
N PRO A 46 21.07 4.18 5.98
CA PRO A 46 20.70 5.43 6.63
C PRO A 46 19.38 5.98 6.04
N ASN A 47 18.48 6.43 6.91
CA ASN A 47 17.17 6.98 6.54
C ASN A 47 16.15 6.01 5.93
N LYS A 48 16.32 4.70 6.08
CA LYS A 48 15.30 3.71 5.70
C LYS A 48 14.48 3.30 6.91
N ALA A 49 13.18 3.20 6.72
CA ALA A 49 12.26 2.68 7.72
C ALA A 49 12.55 1.18 7.96
N TRP A 50 12.27 0.69 9.18
CA TRP A 50 12.21 -0.74 9.43
C TRP A 50 10.95 -1.33 8.80
N THR A 51 11.08 -2.49 8.16
CA THR A 51 9.95 -3.25 7.63
C THR A 51 10.03 -4.71 8.06
N GLY A 52 8.88 -5.28 8.45
CA GLY A 52 8.73 -6.67 8.84
C GLY A 52 8.27 -7.58 7.70
N ASP A 53 8.65 -7.27 6.46
CA ASP A 53 8.22 -7.96 5.24
C ASP A 53 8.98 -9.26 4.94
N THR A 54 9.86 -9.66 5.84
CA THR A 54 10.69 -10.87 5.74
C THR A 54 10.89 -11.52 7.12
N GLN A 55 11.58 -12.68 7.17
CA GLN A 55 12.08 -13.35 8.37
C GLN A 55 11.02 -13.88 9.34
N GLY A 56 9.84 -14.18 8.86
CA GLY A 56 8.75 -14.72 9.66
C GLY A 56 7.87 -13.64 10.29
N PHE A 57 8.10 -12.34 10.02
CA PHE A 57 7.26 -11.24 10.47
C PHE A 57 6.21 -10.82 9.45
N GLU A 58 6.21 -11.43 8.27
CA GLU A 58 5.34 -11.11 7.13
C GLU A 58 3.98 -11.81 7.15
N TYR A 59 3.50 -12.23 8.32
CA TYR A 59 2.23 -12.96 8.47
C TYR A 59 1.35 -12.41 9.61
N LEU A 60 1.24 -11.08 9.73
CA LEU A 60 0.43 -10.43 10.76
C LEU A 60 -1.04 -10.85 10.71
N HIS A 61 -1.56 -11.19 9.53
CA HIS A 61 -2.93 -11.68 9.36
C HIS A 61 -3.21 -13.00 10.09
N ASN A 62 -2.17 -13.74 10.48
CA ASN A 62 -2.28 -14.95 11.31
C ASN A 62 -2.13 -14.68 12.82
N ASN A 63 -1.77 -13.45 13.22
CA ASN A 63 -1.61 -13.11 14.62
C ASN A 63 -2.95 -12.63 15.21
N LEU A 64 -3.37 -13.24 16.31
CA LEU A 64 -4.67 -13.00 16.96
C LEU A 64 -4.87 -11.54 17.39
N LYS A 65 -3.81 -10.82 17.74
CA LYS A 65 -3.86 -9.39 18.10
C LYS A 65 -4.33 -8.51 16.95
N PHE A 66 -4.13 -8.95 15.71
CA PHE A 66 -4.53 -8.24 14.49
C PHE A 66 -5.85 -8.72 13.90
N LYS A 67 -6.52 -9.68 14.52
CA LYS A 67 -7.72 -10.33 13.96
C LYS A 67 -8.82 -9.33 13.59
N ASN A 68 -9.16 -8.39 14.48
CA ASN A 68 -10.21 -7.41 14.21
C ASN A 68 -9.81 -6.47 13.06
N LEU A 69 -8.55 -6.01 13.05
CA LEU A 69 -8.01 -5.20 11.95
C LEU A 69 -8.19 -5.91 10.60
N PHE A 70 -7.73 -7.14 10.46
CA PHE A 70 -7.83 -7.89 9.20
C PHE A 70 -9.27 -8.26 8.83
N THR A 71 -10.17 -8.40 9.81
CA THR A 71 -11.61 -8.56 9.54
C THR A 71 -12.19 -7.29 8.89
N GLN A 72 -11.86 -6.11 9.40
CA GLN A 72 -12.31 -4.83 8.81
C GLN A 72 -11.67 -4.59 7.44
N ILE A 73 -10.37 -4.87 7.28
CA ILE A 73 -9.67 -4.79 5.99
C ILE A 73 -10.35 -5.68 4.94
N ASN A 74 -10.70 -6.91 5.30
CA ASN A 74 -11.39 -7.82 4.39
C ASN A 74 -12.71 -7.20 3.87
N ASN A 75 -13.52 -6.63 4.75
CA ASN A 75 -14.77 -5.96 4.35
C ASN A 75 -14.51 -4.79 3.40
N CYS A 76 -13.50 -3.97 3.67
CA CYS A 76 -13.12 -2.86 2.79
C CYS A 76 -12.60 -3.34 1.42
N ILE A 77 -11.90 -4.47 1.36
CA ILE A 77 -11.47 -5.07 0.07
C ILE A 77 -12.68 -5.48 -0.75
N LEU A 78 -13.66 -6.15 -0.13
CA LEU A 78 -14.90 -6.53 -0.82
C LEU A 78 -15.65 -5.30 -1.34
N GLU A 79 -15.76 -4.25 -0.53
CA GLU A 79 -16.38 -2.97 -0.93
C GLU A 79 -15.61 -2.31 -2.09
N TYR A 80 -14.27 -2.30 -2.04
CA TYR A 80 -13.45 -1.79 -3.14
C TYR A 80 -13.73 -2.52 -4.45
N LEU A 81 -13.82 -3.85 -4.42
CA LEU A 81 -14.14 -4.66 -5.60
C LEU A 81 -15.55 -4.39 -6.13
N GLU A 82 -16.55 -4.24 -5.25
CA GLU A 82 -17.91 -3.84 -5.63
C GLU A 82 -17.93 -2.46 -6.31
N ASN A 83 -17.20 -1.48 -5.77
CA ASN A 83 -17.07 -0.15 -6.37
C ASN A 83 -16.42 -0.19 -7.77
N LEU A 84 -15.57 -1.18 -8.02
CA LEU A 84 -15.00 -1.44 -9.34
C LEU A 84 -15.90 -2.31 -10.23
N SER A 85 -17.10 -2.67 -9.76
CA SER A 85 -18.04 -3.59 -10.44
C SER A 85 -17.43 -4.97 -10.71
N ILE A 86 -16.53 -5.43 -9.84
CA ILE A 86 -15.91 -6.76 -9.92
C ILE A 86 -16.77 -7.75 -9.11
N ASN A 87 -17.19 -8.83 -9.76
CA ASN A 87 -17.92 -9.92 -9.10
C ASN A 87 -16.95 -10.77 -8.27
N HIS A 88 -16.66 -10.32 -7.05
CA HIS A 88 -15.76 -11.02 -6.14
C HIS A 88 -16.24 -12.42 -5.72
N LYS A 89 -17.53 -12.77 -5.93
CA LYS A 89 -18.06 -14.13 -5.65
C LYS A 89 -17.48 -15.21 -6.57
N LYS A 90 -16.84 -14.79 -7.67
CA LYS A 90 -16.10 -15.64 -8.60
C LYS A 90 -14.63 -15.83 -8.23
N LEU A 91 -14.18 -15.22 -7.15
CA LEU A 91 -12.79 -15.16 -6.73
C LEU A 91 -12.61 -15.72 -5.32
N ASP A 92 -11.52 -16.41 -5.10
CA ASP A 92 -10.99 -16.67 -3.76
C ASP A 92 -9.88 -15.65 -3.48
N LEU A 93 -10.00 -14.95 -2.36
CA LEU A 93 -9.09 -13.88 -1.96
C LEU A 93 -8.22 -14.34 -0.79
N TYR A 94 -6.92 -14.10 -0.89
CA TYR A 94 -5.95 -14.50 0.12
C TYR A 94 -5.08 -13.33 0.52
N PHE A 95 -4.85 -13.16 1.82
CA PHE A 95 -3.69 -12.41 2.29
C PHE A 95 -2.45 -13.26 2.03
N GLN A 96 -1.60 -12.84 1.10
CA GLN A 96 -0.36 -13.52 0.78
C GLN A 96 0.72 -13.21 1.82
N ARG A 97 0.90 -11.93 2.10
CA ARG A 97 1.78 -11.39 3.13
C ARG A 97 1.12 -10.22 3.83
N SER A 98 1.54 -9.96 5.06
CA SER A 98 1.16 -8.75 5.79
C SER A 98 2.21 -8.42 6.84
N TRP A 99 2.64 -7.19 6.90
CA TRP A 99 3.74 -6.76 7.74
C TRP A 99 3.55 -5.36 8.30
N ALA A 100 4.33 -5.04 9.33
CA ALA A 100 4.41 -3.70 9.88
C ALA A 100 5.63 -2.95 9.35
N THR A 101 5.51 -1.64 9.27
CA THR A 101 6.60 -0.72 8.98
C THR A 101 6.68 0.33 10.08
N ILE A 102 7.87 0.53 10.64
CA ILE A 102 8.16 1.62 11.60
C ILE A 102 9.07 2.62 10.91
N SER A 103 8.66 3.88 10.86
CA SER A 103 9.50 4.98 10.41
C SER A 103 9.60 6.06 11.47
N LYS A 104 10.79 6.60 11.66
CA LYS A 104 11.14 7.64 12.64
C LYS A 104 11.88 8.78 11.94
N ASN A 105 11.61 10.00 12.34
CA ASN A 105 12.30 11.18 11.80
C ASN A 105 12.25 11.25 10.26
N THR A 106 13.43 11.25 9.63
CA THR A 106 13.62 11.34 8.19
C THR A 106 13.56 9.98 7.48
N GLU A 107 13.27 8.91 8.19
CA GLU A 107 13.15 7.58 7.57
C GLU A 107 11.98 7.52 6.58
N HIS A 108 12.20 6.82 5.48
CA HIS A 108 11.24 6.71 4.38
C HIS A 108 11.28 5.32 3.74
N ILE A 109 10.29 5.04 2.91
CA ILE A 109 10.23 3.88 2.02
C ILE A 109 10.47 4.38 0.60
N ASP A 110 11.43 3.77 -0.10
CA ASP A 110 11.68 4.06 -1.51
C ASP A 110 10.47 3.74 -2.38
N SER A 111 10.44 4.32 -3.58
CA SER A 111 9.41 4.00 -4.55
C SER A 111 9.59 2.57 -5.07
N HIS A 112 8.51 1.79 -5.01
CA HIS A 112 8.45 0.39 -5.42
C HIS A 112 7.04 -0.01 -5.84
N SER A 113 6.88 -1.21 -6.40
CA SER A 113 5.62 -1.90 -6.65
C SER A 113 5.69 -3.31 -6.08
N HIS A 114 4.55 -3.99 -6.00
CA HIS A 114 4.48 -5.38 -5.52
C HIS A 114 4.06 -6.28 -6.69
N ASP A 115 5.03 -6.84 -7.39
CA ASP A 115 4.81 -7.58 -8.64
C ASP A 115 4.17 -8.96 -8.43
N GLN A 116 4.22 -9.50 -7.21
CA GLN A 116 3.69 -10.84 -6.87
C GLN A 116 2.26 -10.82 -6.34
N SER A 117 1.61 -9.66 -6.27
CA SER A 117 0.26 -9.51 -5.70
C SER A 117 -0.65 -8.67 -6.60
N HIS A 118 -1.94 -8.68 -6.31
CA HIS A 118 -2.96 -8.00 -7.12
C HIS A 118 -3.43 -6.70 -6.47
N LEU A 119 -3.69 -6.71 -5.16
CA LEU A 119 -3.96 -5.51 -4.37
C LEU A 119 -2.94 -5.37 -3.23
N SER A 120 -2.60 -4.13 -2.95
CA SER A 120 -1.83 -3.73 -1.78
C SER A 120 -2.68 -2.84 -0.89
N ILE A 121 -2.45 -2.95 0.42
CA ILE A 121 -3.06 -2.06 1.40
C ILE A 121 -1.99 -1.32 2.21
N ALA A 122 -2.37 -0.16 2.73
CA ALA A 122 -1.62 0.57 3.75
C ALA A 122 -2.59 1.09 4.81
N PHE A 123 -2.50 0.57 6.03
CA PHE A 123 -3.25 1.02 7.20
C PHE A 123 -2.33 1.77 8.15
N TYR A 124 -2.77 2.90 8.69
CA TYR A 124 -1.96 3.74 9.57
C TYR A 124 -2.35 3.50 11.03
N LEU A 125 -1.66 2.56 11.68
CA LEU A 125 -1.91 2.18 13.07
C LEU A 125 -1.52 3.29 14.06
N LYS A 126 -0.47 4.06 13.74
CA LYS A 126 -0.01 5.21 14.51
C LYS A 126 0.53 6.27 13.56
N LYS A 127 -0.05 7.45 13.56
CA LYS A 127 0.35 8.52 12.66
C LYS A 127 0.00 9.89 13.23
N GLN A 128 0.95 10.83 13.15
CA GLN A 128 0.74 12.25 13.42
C GLN A 128 0.64 13.04 12.09
N LYS A 129 0.10 14.26 12.18
CA LYS A 129 -0.17 15.13 11.02
C LYS A 129 1.07 15.37 10.15
N ASP A 130 2.24 15.55 10.77
CA ASP A 130 3.49 15.90 10.09
C ASP A 130 4.39 14.69 9.77
N ASP A 131 3.89 13.49 10.01
CA ASP A 131 4.59 12.26 9.62
C ASP A 131 4.60 12.10 8.09
N ALA A 132 5.55 11.30 7.61
CA ALA A 132 5.74 11.01 6.19
C ALA A 132 4.44 10.57 5.51
N LYS A 133 4.12 11.23 4.39
CA LYS A 133 2.94 10.94 3.57
C LYS A 133 3.26 9.90 2.50
N ILE A 134 2.26 9.16 2.08
CA ILE A 134 2.39 8.24 0.95
C ILE A 134 2.40 9.03 -0.37
N MET A 135 3.21 8.55 -1.31
CA MET A 135 3.26 9.07 -2.68
C MET A 135 2.87 7.96 -3.66
N PHE A 136 2.07 8.32 -4.64
CA PHE A 136 1.80 7.50 -5.82
C PHE A 136 2.44 8.13 -7.04
N PHE A 137 3.03 7.29 -7.91
CA PHE A 137 3.74 7.74 -9.09
C PHE A 137 2.99 7.34 -10.35
N ASP A 138 2.86 8.27 -11.29
CA ASP A 138 2.33 7.99 -12.61
C ASP A 138 3.42 7.37 -13.49
N SER A 139 3.31 6.07 -13.73
CA SER A 139 4.22 5.35 -14.64
C SER A 139 3.85 5.54 -16.11
N SER A 140 2.59 5.83 -16.41
CA SER A 140 2.06 5.94 -17.78
C SER A 140 2.27 7.31 -18.40
N LYS A 141 2.24 8.37 -17.58
CA LYS A 141 2.44 9.77 -17.98
C LYS A 141 1.64 10.19 -19.22
N HIS A 142 0.39 9.74 -19.28
CA HIS A 142 -0.46 9.92 -20.48
C HIS A 142 -0.57 11.37 -20.97
N ASN A 143 -0.50 12.35 -20.08
CA ASN A 143 -0.59 13.77 -20.43
C ASN A 143 0.77 14.43 -20.68
N GLU A 144 1.87 13.70 -20.56
CA GLU A 144 3.22 14.24 -20.74
C GLU A 144 3.56 14.27 -22.25
N PHE A 145 3.32 15.39 -22.93
CA PHE A 145 3.60 15.57 -24.36
C PHE A 145 5.06 15.96 -24.66
N ILE A 146 5.83 16.36 -23.66
CA ILE A 146 7.28 16.57 -23.74
C ILE A 146 7.94 15.67 -22.69
N PRO A 147 8.88 14.79 -23.05
CA PRO A 147 9.55 13.92 -22.10
C PRO A 147 10.15 14.68 -20.90
N GLN A 148 9.88 14.21 -19.71
CA GLN A 148 10.31 14.79 -18.41
C GLN A 148 9.69 16.16 -18.05
N LEU A 149 8.69 16.63 -18.79
CA LEU A 149 7.98 17.86 -18.49
C LEU A 149 7.35 17.82 -17.07
N PHE A 150 6.81 16.66 -16.67
CA PHE A 150 6.18 16.49 -15.34
C PHE A 150 7.18 16.12 -14.24
N GLY A 151 8.45 15.89 -14.58
CA GLY A 151 9.49 15.53 -13.65
C GLY A 151 9.89 16.68 -12.72
N SER A 152 10.61 16.32 -11.63
CA SER A 152 11.04 17.27 -10.61
C SER A 152 12.02 18.34 -11.11
N ARG A 153 12.77 18.04 -12.17
CA ARG A 153 13.75 18.99 -12.74
C ARG A 153 13.10 20.20 -13.43
N SER A 154 11.87 20.02 -13.95
CA SER A 154 11.11 21.12 -14.56
C SER A 154 10.47 22.08 -13.53
N LEU A 155 10.59 21.77 -12.25
CA LEU A 155 9.97 22.56 -11.18
C LEU A 155 10.72 23.86 -10.85
N ALA A 156 11.99 23.98 -11.20
CA ALA A 156 12.85 24.95 -10.53
C ALA A 156 12.97 26.31 -11.26
N LYS A 157 12.72 26.41 -12.56
CA LYS A 157 13.10 27.63 -13.29
C LYS A 157 12.12 28.18 -14.34
N ASP A 158 11.16 27.38 -14.85
CA ASP A 158 10.55 27.75 -16.11
C ASP A 158 9.12 28.29 -16.06
N ASN A 159 8.48 28.34 -14.90
CA ASN A 159 7.07 28.82 -14.72
C ASN A 159 6.09 28.33 -15.81
N ILE A 160 6.41 27.18 -16.43
CA ILE A 160 5.60 26.61 -17.52
C ILE A 160 4.21 26.15 -17.01
N PHE A 161 4.12 25.83 -15.70
CA PHE A 161 2.87 25.45 -15.06
C PHE A 161 2.30 26.58 -14.22
N LYS A 162 1.10 27.00 -14.55
CA LYS A 162 0.33 27.92 -13.69
C LYS A 162 -0.04 27.29 -12.36
N LYS A 163 -0.29 25.98 -12.36
CA LYS A 163 -0.64 25.18 -11.18
C LYS A 163 -0.25 23.73 -11.44
N ARG A 164 0.25 23.07 -10.40
CA ARG A 164 0.46 21.60 -10.39
C ARG A 164 -0.74 20.90 -9.76
N ASP A 165 -1.22 19.87 -10.45
CA ASP A 165 -2.28 19.00 -9.98
C ASP A 165 -2.11 17.58 -10.57
N ILE A 166 -3.12 16.72 -10.39
CA ILE A 166 -3.11 15.32 -10.85
C ILE A 166 -3.02 15.17 -12.37
N LEU A 167 -3.32 16.23 -13.15
CA LEU A 167 -3.29 16.16 -14.61
C LEU A 167 -1.92 16.45 -15.20
N ASN A 168 -1.02 17.06 -14.43
CA ASN A 168 0.29 17.53 -14.88
C ASN A 168 1.42 17.25 -13.90
N SER A 169 1.29 16.21 -13.09
CA SER A 169 2.29 15.78 -12.13
C SER A 169 2.66 14.32 -12.36
N SER A 170 3.94 13.99 -12.19
CA SER A 170 4.42 12.61 -12.23
C SER A 170 4.20 11.87 -10.91
N ARG A 171 3.77 12.57 -9.88
CA ARG A 171 3.46 11.98 -8.57
C ARG A 171 2.38 12.76 -7.85
N VAL A 172 1.64 12.05 -7.02
CA VAL A 172 0.66 12.61 -6.09
C VAL A 172 1.10 12.28 -4.67
N VAL A 173 1.17 13.29 -3.80
CA VAL A 173 1.33 13.12 -2.35
C VAL A 173 -0.06 13.01 -1.76
N PHE A 174 -0.36 11.90 -1.09
CA PHE A 174 -1.68 11.63 -0.55
C PHE A 174 -1.65 11.75 0.97
N ASP A 175 -2.54 12.57 1.50
CA ASP A 175 -2.61 12.81 2.95
C ASP A 175 -3.52 11.78 3.63
N THR A 176 -3.01 11.23 4.74
CA THR A 176 -3.69 10.23 5.55
C THR A 176 -3.58 10.59 7.02
N ASN A 177 -4.57 10.16 7.79
CA ASN A 177 -4.60 10.25 9.24
C ASN A 177 -4.33 8.88 9.87
N GLU A 178 -4.16 8.85 11.18
CA GLU A 178 -4.27 7.61 11.96
C GLU A 178 -5.62 6.96 11.70
N ASP A 179 -5.67 5.64 11.71
CA ASP A 179 -6.82 4.79 11.41
C ASP A 179 -7.29 4.80 9.93
N ASP A 180 -6.64 5.55 9.05
CA ASP A 180 -6.92 5.48 7.62
C ASP A 180 -6.37 4.18 7.00
N LEU A 181 -7.19 3.55 6.18
CA LEU A 181 -6.84 2.43 5.30
C LEU A 181 -6.86 2.90 3.85
N LEU A 182 -5.81 2.59 3.10
CA LEU A 182 -5.76 2.72 1.65
C LEU A 182 -5.72 1.34 1.00
N ILE A 183 -6.44 1.17 -0.13
CA ILE A 183 -6.38 -0.02 -0.99
C ILE A 183 -6.15 0.44 -2.42
N PHE A 184 -5.21 -0.20 -3.12
CA PHE A 184 -4.85 0.15 -4.49
C PHE A 184 -4.25 -1.07 -5.22
N PRO A 185 -4.22 -1.05 -6.59
CA PRO A 185 -3.57 -2.12 -7.35
C PRO A 185 -2.09 -2.23 -7.03
N SER A 186 -1.59 -3.43 -6.77
CA SER A 186 -0.20 -3.69 -6.32
C SER A 186 0.87 -3.22 -7.31
N LYS A 187 0.56 -3.21 -8.60
CA LYS A 187 1.44 -2.67 -9.66
C LYS A 187 1.66 -1.16 -9.59
N THR A 188 0.90 -0.44 -8.76
CA THR A 188 1.05 1.00 -8.61
C THR A 188 2.35 1.32 -7.91
N ILE A 189 3.22 2.09 -8.56
CA ILE A 189 4.47 2.55 -7.94
C ILE A 189 4.12 3.53 -6.83
N HIS A 190 4.59 3.23 -5.62
CA HIS A 190 4.34 4.04 -4.44
C HIS A 190 5.56 4.04 -3.50
N GLY A 191 5.57 4.98 -2.58
CA GLY A 191 6.61 5.13 -1.58
C GLY A 191 6.19 6.17 -0.55
N THR A 192 7.12 6.67 0.28
CA THR A 192 6.80 7.74 1.22
C THR A 192 7.75 8.92 1.07
N GLU A 193 7.26 10.12 1.41
CA GLU A 193 8.14 11.27 1.64
C GLU A 193 9.04 10.99 2.85
N GLN A 194 10.10 11.77 3.00
CA GLN A 194 10.82 11.86 4.26
C GLN A 194 9.91 12.54 5.31
N GLY A 195 9.82 11.96 6.49
CA GLY A 195 9.11 12.56 7.61
C GLY A 195 9.78 13.86 8.06
N LYS A 196 8.98 14.75 8.65
CA LYS A 196 9.43 16.02 9.23
C LYS A 196 9.27 16.05 10.75
N SER A 197 8.57 15.06 11.30
CA SER A 197 8.29 14.96 12.72
C SER A 197 9.31 14.05 13.40
N ASN A 198 9.52 14.25 14.70
CA ASN A 198 10.32 13.36 15.53
C ASN A 198 9.49 12.18 16.09
N SER A 199 8.23 12.04 15.65
CA SER A 199 7.36 10.97 16.07
C SER A 199 7.69 9.65 15.39
N GLU A 200 7.18 8.56 15.97
CA GLU A 200 7.17 7.23 15.40
C GLU A 200 5.87 7.03 14.64
N ARG A 201 5.96 6.75 13.34
CA ARG A 201 4.83 6.31 12.51
C ARG A 201 4.88 4.80 12.37
N ILE A 202 3.73 4.14 12.57
CA ILE A 202 3.56 2.69 12.36
C ILE A 202 2.46 2.48 11.35
N SER A 203 2.76 1.77 10.26
CA SER A 203 1.77 1.33 9.27
C SER A 203 1.78 -0.18 9.14
N ILE A 204 0.61 -0.74 8.80
CA ILE A 204 0.43 -2.16 8.47
C ILE A 204 0.15 -2.24 6.97
N SER A 205 0.90 -3.07 6.28
CA SER A 205 0.74 -3.36 4.86
C SER A 205 0.33 -4.81 4.65
N ALA A 206 -0.36 -5.09 3.56
CA ALA A 206 -0.59 -6.45 3.12
C ALA A 206 -0.67 -6.55 1.60
N ASP A 207 -0.30 -7.72 1.11
CA ASP A 207 -0.41 -8.16 -0.26
C ASP A 207 -1.58 -9.14 -0.38
N ILE A 208 -2.48 -8.88 -1.32
CA ILE A 208 -3.66 -9.69 -1.58
C ILE A 208 -3.57 -10.29 -2.97
N VAL A 209 -3.83 -11.60 -3.08
CA VAL A 209 -3.92 -12.31 -4.34
C VAL A 209 -5.33 -12.83 -4.56
N PHE A 210 -5.74 -12.86 -5.82
CA PHE A 210 -7.02 -13.39 -6.29
C PHE A 210 -6.77 -14.66 -7.08
N LEU A 211 -7.47 -15.72 -6.72
CA LEU A 211 -7.46 -16.96 -7.46
C LEU A 211 -8.83 -17.18 -8.08
N ALA A 212 -8.88 -17.94 -9.15
CA ALA A 212 -10.16 -18.42 -9.68
C ALA A 212 -10.79 -19.35 -8.64
N LYS A 213 -12.08 -19.13 -8.33
CA LYS A 213 -12.82 -20.01 -7.43
C LYS A 213 -13.12 -21.37 -8.05
N ASP A 214 -13.25 -21.40 -9.37
CA ASP A 214 -13.43 -22.61 -10.15
C ASP A 214 -12.69 -22.48 -11.49
N SER A 215 -12.42 -23.61 -12.15
CA SER A 215 -11.68 -23.66 -13.41
C SER A 215 -12.51 -23.25 -14.64
N SER A 216 -13.78 -22.88 -14.45
CA SER A 216 -14.71 -22.62 -15.56
C SER A 216 -14.57 -21.22 -16.17
N THR A 217 -13.77 -20.30 -15.59
CA THR A 217 -14.05 -18.90 -15.85
C THR A 217 -12.91 -18.04 -16.33
N LEU A 218 -11.62 -18.28 -16.01
CA LEU A 218 -10.67 -17.19 -16.24
C LEU A 218 -9.27 -17.71 -16.57
N GLU A 219 -8.98 -17.79 -17.84
CA GLU A 219 -7.66 -18.10 -18.39
C GLU A 219 -6.52 -17.25 -17.77
N HIS A 220 -6.82 -16.03 -17.35
CA HIS A 220 -5.83 -15.08 -16.81
C HIS A 220 -5.68 -15.11 -15.29
N LEU A 221 -6.54 -15.82 -14.57
CA LEU A 221 -6.44 -15.99 -13.12
C LEU A 221 -5.64 -17.23 -12.78
N VAL A 222 -4.90 -17.13 -11.70
CA VAL A 222 -4.22 -18.27 -11.09
C VAL A 222 -5.28 -19.30 -10.68
N PRO A 223 -5.15 -20.58 -11.06
CA PRO A 223 -6.12 -21.61 -10.73
C PRO A 223 -6.18 -21.90 -9.23
N PRO A 224 -7.25 -22.54 -8.75
CA PRO A 224 -7.40 -22.92 -7.34
C PRO A 224 -6.23 -23.74 -6.82
N VAL A 225 -5.73 -23.38 -5.61
CA VAL A 225 -4.49 -23.94 -5.03
C VAL A 225 -4.61 -25.43 -4.71
N GLU A 226 -5.79 -25.97 -4.47
CA GLU A 226 -6.03 -27.38 -4.19
C GLU A 226 -5.64 -28.29 -5.37
N ASN A 227 -5.54 -27.74 -6.58
CA ASN A 227 -5.10 -28.45 -7.77
C ASN A 227 -3.59 -28.34 -8.02
N TRP A 228 -2.86 -27.61 -7.19
CA TRP A 228 -1.42 -27.47 -7.37
C TRP A 228 -0.66 -28.68 -6.83
N LYS A 229 0.35 -29.09 -7.55
CA LYS A 229 1.23 -30.18 -7.14
C LYS A 229 2.63 -29.66 -6.89
N LYS A 230 3.09 -29.76 -5.64
CA LYS A 230 4.48 -29.49 -5.31
C LYS A 230 5.37 -30.54 -5.99
N PHE A 231 6.45 -30.11 -6.62
CA PHE A 231 7.48 -31.05 -7.09
C PHE A 231 8.07 -31.77 -5.87
N SER A 232 8.08 -33.12 -5.92
CA SER A 232 8.85 -33.93 -4.98
C SER A 232 10.28 -34.02 -5.49
N ASN A 233 11.24 -33.73 -4.61
CA ASN A 233 12.65 -34.04 -4.85
C ASN A 233 12.85 -35.57 -4.76
#